data_c664fa9ad4451c9dde04ac7930412092
#
_entry.id   c664fa9ad4451c9dde04ac7930412092
#
_cell.length_a   1.000
_cell.length_b   1.000
_cell.length_c   1.000
_cell.angle_alpha   90.00
_cell.angle_beta   90.00
_cell.angle_gamma   90.00
#
_symmetry.space_group_name_H-M   'P 1'
#
loop_
_entity.id
_entity.type
_entity.pdbx_description
1 polymer ?
#
loop_
_entity_poly.entity_id
_entity_poly.type
_entity_poly.pdbx_seq_one_letter_code
_entity_poly.pdbx_strand_id
1 'polypeptide(L)'
;HAFSSGSFTEGRLAAKAACKYIGDGKADGIVVSDAQIKRRIEEIFKPMEHYRIFRNEIVAGDVNPHYINPKQGLDRLQKLMDEYCGGVTVNYMTNEKLLHIGLKKLKIMEEDLDSLAAKDIHELLRAWELKHRHRAAECVTHHTLFRKETRWPGYYYRGDAMKVDDANWHV
;
A
#
# COMPACT_ATOMS: atom_id res chain seq x y z
N HIS A 1 21.22 8.56 -12.42
CA HIS A 1 19.95 7.99 -11.98
C HIS A 1 20.19 6.85 -10.98
N ALA A 2 20.35 7.22 -9.71
CA ALA A 2 20.61 6.28 -8.61
C ALA A 2 19.51 5.21 -8.42
N PHE A 3 18.27 5.50 -8.79
CA PHE A 3 17.16 4.58 -8.65
C PHE A 3 17.28 3.31 -9.49
N SER A 4 17.67 3.42 -10.76
CA SER A 4 17.74 2.23 -11.63
C SER A 4 18.85 1.27 -11.19
N SER A 5 20.02 1.78 -10.82
CA SER A 5 21.12 0.94 -10.33
C SER A 5 20.82 0.33 -8.96
N GLY A 6 20.14 1.08 -8.07
CA GLY A 6 19.67 0.58 -6.79
C GLY A 6 18.70 -0.58 -6.97
N SER A 7 17.68 -0.44 -7.81
CA SER A 7 16.67 -1.49 -8.07
C SER A 7 17.30 -2.78 -8.60
N PHE A 8 18.27 -2.70 -9.51
CA PHE A 8 18.98 -3.89 -10.00
C PHE A 8 19.79 -4.58 -8.90
N THR A 9 20.47 -3.81 -8.07
CA THR A 9 21.27 -4.35 -6.96
C THR A 9 20.38 -5.00 -5.92
N GLU A 10 19.31 -4.32 -5.50
CA GLU A 10 18.34 -4.82 -4.54
C GLU A 10 17.63 -6.08 -5.05
N GLY A 11 17.19 -6.09 -6.31
CA GLY A 11 16.61 -7.27 -6.93
C GLY A 11 17.55 -8.47 -6.93
N ARG A 12 18.84 -8.25 -7.23
CA ARG A 12 19.85 -9.31 -7.18
C ARG A 12 20.08 -9.84 -5.77
N LEU A 13 20.15 -8.95 -4.78
CA LEU A 13 20.32 -9.33 -3.36
C LEU A 13 19.11 -10.09 -2.86
N ALA A 14 17.89 -9.62 -3.16
CA ALA A 14 16.65 -10.28 -2.81
C ALA A 14 16.57 -11.70 -3.43
N ALA A 15 16.91 -11.84 -4.71
CA ALA A 15 16.93 -13.15 -5.37
C ALA A 15 17.93 -14.11 -4.72
N LYS A 16 19.15 -13.64 -4.42
CA LYS A 16 20.16 -14.47 -3.72
C LYS A 16 19.68 -14.88 -2.33
N ALA A 17 19.06 -13.97 -1.58
CA ALA A 17 18.51 -14.27 -0.25
C ALA A 17 17.37 -15.29 -0.33
N ALA A 18 16.48 -15.16 -1.31
CA ALA A 18 15.39 -16.10 -1.54
C ALA A 18 15.92 -17.51 -1.90
N CYS A 19 16.90 -17.60 -2.82
CA CYS A 19 17.52 -18.88 -3.17
C CYS A 19 18.19 -19.54 -1.96
N LYS A 20 18.89 -18.74 -1.14
CA LYS A 20 19.50 -19.23 0.09
C LYS A 20 18.43 -19.72 1.08
N TYR A 21 17.37 -18.97 1.29
CA TYR A 21 16.26 -19.33 2.17
C TYR A 21 15.64 -20.68 1.80
N ILE A 22 15.42 -20.89 0.50
CA ILE A 22 14.91 -22.16 -0.02
C ILE A 22 15.96 -23.28 0.15
N GLY A 23 17.21 -23.02 -0.22
CA GLY A 23 18.30 -23.99 -0.09
C GLY A 23 18.62 -24.42 1.35
N ASP A 24 18.36 -23.54 2.32
CA ASP A 24 18.48 -23.83 3.76
C ASP A 24 17.29 -24.64 4.32
N GLY A 25 16.34 -25.08 3.48
CA GLY A 25 15.14 -25.82 3.88
C GLY A 25 14.11 -25.02 4.65
N LYS A 26 14.26 -23.70 4.72
CA LYS A 26 13.34 -22.81 5.48
C LYS A 26 11.95 -22.67 4.85
N ALA A 27 11.84 -23.05 3.58
CA ALA A 27 10.57 -23.11 2.87
C ALA A 27 9.92 -24.51 2.91
N ASP A 28 10.59 -25.50 3.50
CA ASP A 28 10.08 -26.85 3.58
C ASP A 28 8.80 -26.90 4.45
N GLY A 29 7.82 -27.65 3.97
CA GLY A 29 6.52 -27.74 4.64
C GLY A 29 5.55 -26.60 4.39
N ILE A 30 5.93 -25.60 3.60
CA ILE A 30 5.00 -24.56 3.14
C ILE A 30 4.15 -25.14 2.01
N VAL A 31 2.88 -25.39 2.31
CA VAL A 31 1.89 -25.89 1.32
C VAL A 31 0.84 -24.81 1.10
N VAL A 32 0.66 -24.43 -0.16
CA VAL A 32 -0.44 -23.54 -0.57
C VAL A 32 -1.60 -24.41 -1.03
N SER A 33 -2.74 -24.34 -0.35
CA SER A 33 -3.92 -25.11 -0.72
C SER A 33 -4.67 -24.47 -1.89
N ASP A 34 -5.39 -25.29 -2.66
CA ASP A 34 -6.25 -24.81 -3.75
C ASP A 34 -7.31 -23.81 -3.25
N ALA A 35 -7.80 -23.97 -2.03
CA ALA A 35 -8.71 -23.02 -1.40
C ALA A 35 -8.08 -21.63 -1.18
N GLN A 36 -6.80 -21.57 -0.80
CA GLN A 36 -6.07 -20.32 -0.67
C GLN A 36 -5.86 -19.66 -2.04
N ILE A 37 -5.51 -20.44 -3.06
CA ILE A 37 -5.35 -19.95 -4.43
C ILE A 37 -6.68 -19.36 -4.93
N LYS A 38 -7.77 -20.14 -4.80
CA LYS A 38 -9.11 -19.72 -5.23
C LYS A 38 -9.52 -18.41 -4.56
N ARG A 39 -9.37 -18.30 -3.24
CA ARG A 39 -9.68 -17.08 -2.51
C ARG A 39 -8.89 -15.87 -3.04
N ARG A 40 -7.61 -16.04 -3.35
CA ARG A 40 -6.79 -14.96 -3.91
C ARG A 40 -7.22 -14.55 -5.30
N ILE A 41 -7.63 -15.50 -6.12
CA ILE A 41 -8.19 -15.22 -7.45
C ILE A 41 -9.48 -14.41 -7.31
N GLU A 42 -10.38 -14.80 -6.42
CA GLU A 42 -11.63 -14.08 -6.15
C GLU A 42 -11.37 -12.65 -5.67
N GLU A 43 -10.46 -12.45 -4.72
CA GLU A 43 -10.04 -11.12 -4.25
C GLU A 43 -9.48 -10.23 -5.38
N ILE A 44 -8.65 -10.81 -6.27
CA ILE A 44 -8.05 -10.07 -7.39
C ILE A 44 -9.12 -9.63 -8.40
N PHE A 45 -10.06 -10.51 -8.72
CA PHE A 45 -11.05 -10.26 -9.75
C PHE A 45 -12.34 -9.56 -9.27
N LYS A 46 -12.50 -9.33 -7.96
CA LYS A 46 -13.65 -8.65 -7.39
C LYS A 46 -14.01 -7.30 -8.06
N PRO A 47 -13.07 -6.39 -8.38
CA PRO A 47 -13.40 -5.16 -9.11
C PRO A 47 -13.98 -5.40 -10.50
N MET A 48 -13.59 -6.49 -11.16
CA MET A 48 -14.15 -6.86 -12.46
C MET A 48 -15.59 -7.35 -12.34
N GLU A 49 -15.92 -8.07 -11.27
CA GLU A 49 -17.29 -8.51 -11.00
C GLU A 49 -18.20 -7.30 -10.76
N HIS A 50 -17.77 -6.36 -9.93
CA HIS A 50 -18.49 -5.10 -9.72
C HIS A 50 -18.65 -4.31 -11.03
N TYR A 51 -17.60 -4.21 -11.85
CA TYR A 51 -17.68 -3.60 -13.16
C TYR A 51 -18.76 -4.24 -14.04
N ARG A 52 -18.83 -5.56 -14.11
CA ARG A 52 -19.83 -6.28 -14.91
C ARG A 52 -21.26 -6.02 -14.45
N ILE A 53 -21.47 -5.93 -13.13
CA ILE A 53 -22.77 -5.73 -12.52
C ILE A 53 -23.24 -4.27 -12.66
N PHE A 54 -22.39 -3.31 -12.32
CA PHE A 54 -22.80 -1.93 -12.08
C PHE A 54 -22.37 -0.93 -13.17
N ARG A 55 -21.66 -1.35 -14.21
CA ARG A 55 -21.13 -0.43 -15.26
C ARG A 55 -22.18 0.43 -15.95
N ASN A 56 -23.40 -0.02 -16.01
CA ASN A 56 -24.50 0.69 -16.66
C ASN A 56 -25.37 1.51 -15.67
N GLU A 57 -25.02 1.52 -14.40
CA GLU A 57 -25.80 2.19 -13.34
C GLU A 57 -25.15 3.51 -12.89
N ILE A 58 -24.49 4.21 -13.82
CA ILE A 58 -23.83 5.47 -13.55
C ILE A 58 -24.88 6.58 -13.41
N VAL A 59 -24.82 7.29 -12.30
CA VAL A 59 -25.65 8.49 -12.05
C VAL A 59 -24.89 9.76 -12.44
N ALA A 60 -25.56 10.88 -12.49
CA ALA A 60 -24.96 12.17 -12.83
C ALA A 60 -23.71 12.46 -11.98
N GLY A 61 -22.65 12.95 -12.62
CA GLY A 61 -21.39 13.30 -11.95
C GLY A 61 -20.49 12.11 -11.61
N ASP A 62 -20.61 11.00 -12.32
CA ASP A 62 -19.82 9.77 -12.09
C ASP A 62 -20.01 9.18 -10.67
N VAL A 63 -21.10 9.50 -10.01
CA VAL A 63 -21.46 8.93 -8.70
C VAL A 63 -22.33 7.69 -8.91
N ASN A 64 -21.99 6.59 -8.28
CA ASN A 64 -22.80 5.40 -8.27
C ASN A 64 -23.10 5.00 -6.81
N PRO A 65 -24.37 4.70 -6.46
CA PRO A 65 -24.73 4.34 -5.10
C PRO A 65 -24.23 2.95 -4.68
N HIS A 66 -23.80 2.12 -5.63
CA HIS A 66 -23.44 0.73 -5.38
C HIS A 66 -21.94 0.49 -5.28
N TYR A 67 -21.11 1.45 -5.71
CA TYR A 67 -19.66 1.29 -5.64
C TYR A 67 -18.91 2.62 -5.47
N ILE A 68 -17.66 2.51 -5.02
CA ILE A 68 -16.70 3.62 -4.95
C ILE A 68 -15.87 3.59 -6.23
N ASN A 69 -15.76 4.73 -6.92
CA ASN A 69 -14.88 4.81 -8.08
C ASN A 69 -13.40 4.96 -7.66
N PRO A 70 -12.45 4.56 -8.53
CA PRO A 70 -11.03 4.58 -8.21
C PRO A 70 -10.51 5.97 -7.84
N LYS A 71 -11.04 7.03 -8.43
CA LYS A 71 -10.65 8.41 -8.11
C LYS A 71 -11.02 8.78 -6.68
N GLN A 72 -12.25 8.51 -6.27
CA GLN A 72 -12.70 8.76 -4.88
C GLN A 72 -11.83 7.99 -3.88
N GLY A 73 -11.51 6.74 -4.16
CA GLY A 73 -10.64 5.93 -3.31
C GLY A 73 -9.21 6.47 -3.27
N LEU A 74 -8.66 6.91 -4.41
CA LEU A 74 -7.33 7.51 -4.48
C LEU A 74 -7.25 8.81 -3.70
N ASP A 75 -8.21 9.71 -3.85
CA ASP A 75 -8.28 10.98 -3.14
C ASP A 75 -8.32 10.75 -1.60
N ARG A 76 -9.07 9.75 -1.15
CA ARG A 76 -9.09 9.34 0.27
C ARG A 76 -7.74 8.83 0.74
N LEU A 77 -7.09 7.93 -0.04
CA LEU A 77 -5.79 7.39 0.31
C LEU A 77 -4.73 8.48 0.39
N GLN A 78 -4.69 9.37 -0.59
CA GLN A 78 -3.74 10.49 -0.62
C GLN A 78 -3.92 11.40 0.60
N LYS A 79 -5.17 11.77 0.91
CA LYS A 79 -5.47 12.60 2.07
C LYS A 79 -5.10 11.94 3.39
N LEU A 80 -5.34 10.64 3.52
CA LEU A 80 -4.97 9.87 4.69
C LEU A 80 -3.45 9.86 4.88
N MET A 81 -2.71 9.55 3.81
CA MET A 81 -1.24 9.50 3.86
C MET A 81 -0.66 10.89 4.12
N ASP A 82 -1.22 11.94 3.53
CA ASP A 82 -0.79 13.31 3.75
C ASP A 82 -0.96 13.73 5.21
N GLU A 83 -2.11 13.45 5.79
CA GLU A 83 -2.49 13.91 7.13
C GLU A 83 -1.80 13.14 8.27
N TYR A 84 -1.65 11.81 8.13
CA TYR A 84 -1.16 10.95 9.22
C TYR A 84 0.25 10.41 9.02
N CYS A 85 0.69 10.30 7.78
CA CYS A 85 1.93 9.61 7.45
C CYS A 85 3.06 10.54 6.96
N GLY A 86 2.94 11.84 7.20
CA GLY A 86 3.98 12.80 6.91
C GLY A 86 3.95 13.34 5.47
N GLY A 87 2.78 13.77 5.00
CA GLY A 87 2.67 14.41 3.71
C GLY A 87 2.97 15.91 3.72
N VAL A 88 2.68 16.55 2.59
CA VAL A 88 3.04 17.96 2.33
C VAL A 88 2.34 18.92 3.28
N THR A 89 1.04 18.71 3.56
CA THR A 89 0.26 19.62 4.40
C THR A 89 0.69 19.63 5.87
N VAL A 90 1.39 18.59 6.30
CA VAL A 90 1.97 18.48 7.65
C VAL A 90 3.49 18.68 7.64
N ASN A 91 4.02 19.34 6.61
CA ASN A 91 5.45 19.63 6.44
C ASN A 91 6.34 18.38 6.52
N TYR A 92 5.88 17.27 5.94
CA TYR A 92 6.57 15.97 5.94
C TYR A 92 6.84 15.41 7.34
N MET A 93 6.09 15.84 8.35
CA MET A 93 6.28 15.42 9.73
C MET A 93 5.19 14.47 10.19
N THR A 94 5.59 13.38 10.85
CA THR A 94 4.68 12.47 11.54
C THR A 94 5.29 12.04 12.89
N ASN A 95 4.54 11.26 13.65
CA ASN A 95 4.98 10.67 14.91
C ASN A 95 4.27 9.33 15.15
N GLU A 96 4.69 8.61 16.18
CA GLU A 96 4.16 7.28 16.51
C GLU A 96 2.63 7.28 16.65
N LYS A 97 2.05 8.29 17.31
CA LYS A 97 0.60 8.38 17.51
C LYS A 97 -0.16 8.57 16.20
N LEU A 98 0.32 9.47 15.34
CA LEU A 98 -0.28 9.72 14.03
C LEU A 98 -0.17 8.49 13.13
N LEU A 99 0.97 7.80 13.12
CA LEU A 99 1.16 6.57 12.35
C LEU A 99 0.21 5.46 12.79
N HIS A 100 -0.02 5.29 14.08
CA HIS A 100 -1.00 4.33 14.59
C HIS A 100 -2.42 4.68 14.17
N ILE A 101 -2.79 5.96 14.15
CA ILE A 101 -4.08 6.42 13.62
C ILE A 101 -4.16 6.14 12.13
N GLY A 102 -3.10 6.44 11.38
CA GLY A 102 -2.98 6.15 9.95
C GLY A 102 -3.24 4.68 9.64
N LEU A 103 -2.58 3.76 10.36
CA LEU A 103 -2.79 2.31 10.21
C LEU A 103 -4.25 1.89 10.47
N LYS A 104 -4.88 2.43 11.51
CA LYS A 104 -6.30 2.15 11.78
C LYS A 104 -7.20 2.64 10.63
N LYS A 105 -6.93 3.83 10.09
CA LYS A 105 -7.69 4.39 8.97
C LYS A 105 -7.44 3.64 7.67
N LEU A 106 -6.20 3.18 7.41
CA LEU A 106 -5.89 2.31 6.28
C LEU A 106 -6.69 1.00 6.37
N LYS A 107 -6.75 0.39 7.55
CA LYS A 107 -7.54 -0.82 7.75
C LYS A 107 -9.04 -0.61 7.47
N ILE A 108 -9.62 0.50 7.92
CA ILE A 108 -11.02 0.85 7.61
C ILE A 108 -11.18 1.05 6.10
N MET A 109 -10.23 1.72 5.46
CA MET A 109 -10.25 1.94 4.01
C MET A 109 -10.17 0.62 3.22
N GLU A 110 -9.54 -0.43 3.76
CA GLU A 110 -9.51 -1.76 3.12
C GLU A 110 -10.93 -2.29 2.88
N GLU A 111 -11.87 -2.06 3.82
CA GLU A 111 -13.28 -2.42 3.68
C GLU A 111 -13.95 -1.61 2.55
N ASP A 112 -13.64 -0.31 2.43
CA ASP A 112 -14.12 0.53 1.34
C ASP A 112 -13.65 0.03 -0.04
N LEU A 113 -12.40 -0.48 -0.12
CA LEU A 113 -11.84 -1.03 -1.36
C LEU A 113 -12.55 -2.30 -1.85
N ASP A 114 -13.29 -2.95 -0.99
CA ASP A 114 -14.13 -4.09 -1.37
C ASP A 114 -15.36 -3.68 -2.18
N SER A 115 -15.78 -2.42 -2.05
CA SER A 115 -16.85 -1.81 -2.87
C SER A 115 -16.33 -1.07 -4.10
N LEU A 116 -15.03 -1.23 -4.41
CA LEU A 116 -14.38 -0.56 -5.53
C LEU A 116 -14.83 -1.17 -6.85
N ALA A 117 -15.25 -0.34 -7.78
CA ALA A 117 -15.59 -0.74 -9.13
C ALA A 117 -15.21 0.35 -10.15
N ALA A 118 -15.57 0.16 -11.39
CA ALA A 118 -15.17 1.03 -12.49
C ALA A 118 -16.30 1.13 -13.52
N LYS A 119 -16.36 2.25 -14.24
CA LYS A 119 -17.31 2.47 -15.36
C LYS A 119 -16.77 1.95 -16.69
N ASP A 120 -15.46 1.88 -16.83
CA ASP A 120 -14.78 1.42 -18.03
C ASP A 120 -13.49 0.65 -17.70
N ILE A 121 -12.82 0.16 -18.74
CA ILE A 121 -11.60 -0.65 -18.60
C ILE A 121 -10.43 0.18 -18.03
N HIS A 122 -10.36 1.48 -18.32
CA HIS A 122 -9.31 2.34 -17.77
C HIS A 122 -9.50 2.55 -16.28
N GLU A 123 -10.72 2.79 -15.84
CA GLU A 123 -11.01 2.85 -14.41
C GLU A 123 -10.82 1.50 -13.72
N LEU A 124 -11.13 0.38 -14.40
CA LEU A 124 -10.88 -0.95 -13.87
C LEU A 124 -9.39 -1.17 -13.56
N LEU A 125 -8.50 -0.76 -14.48
CA LEU A 125 -7.05 -0.78 -14.21
C LEU A 125 -6.70 0.06 -12.99
N ARG A 126 -7.25 1.27 -12.88
CA ARG A 126 -7.04 2.16 -11.73
C ARG A 126 -7.57 1.57 -10.42
N ALA A 127 -8.63 0.77 -10.47
CA ALA A 127 -9.14 0.05 -9.30
C ALA A 127 -8.11 -0.94 -8.76
N TRP A 128 -7.44 -1.70 -9.62
CA TRP A 128 -6.34 -2.57 -9.21
C TRP A 128 -5.11 -1.80 -8.74
N GLU A 129 -4.72 -0.75 -9.44
CA GLU A 129 -3.63 0.13 -9.00
C GLU A 129 -3.89 0.69 -7.61
N LEU A 130 -5.11 1.09 -7.30
CA LEU A 130 -5.47 1.62 -5.99
C LEU A 130 -5.33 0.56 -4.90
N LYS A 131 -5.74 -0.68 -5.13
CA LYS A 131 -5.50 -1.79 -4.18
C LYS A 131 -4.01 -1.99 -3.90
N HIS A 132 -3.18 -1.95 -4.92
CA HIS A 132 -1.72 -2.04 -4.76
C HIS A 132 -1.14 -0.83 -4.01
N ARG A 133 -1.60 0.39 -4.32
CA ARG A 133 -1.18 1.62 -3.64
C ARG A 133 -1.57 1.62 -2.16
N HIS A 134 -2.76 1.12 -1.84
CA HIS A 134 -3.20 0.96 -0.45
C HIS A 134 -2.27 0.00 0.31
N ARG A 135 -1.93 -1.14 -0.28
CA ARG A 135 -1.01 -2.09 0.35
C ARG A 135 0.40 -1.51 0.51
N ALA A 136 0.88 -0.77 -0.49
CA ALA A 136 2.16 -0.06 -0.39
C ALA A 136 2.13 1.01 0.71
N ALA A 137 1.04 1.77 0.85
CA ALA A 137 0.86 2.75 1.91
C ALA A 137 0.90 2.12 3.32
N GLU A 138 0.25 0.97 3.48
CA GLU A 138 0.31 0.19 4.72
C GLU A 138 1.76 -0.23 5.05
N CYS A 139 2.47 -0.79 4.08
CA CYS A 139 3.88 -1.16 4.24
C CYS A 139 4.76 0.04 4.62
N VAL A 140 4.62 1.16 3.91
CA VAL A 140 5.36 2.40 4.21
C VAL A 140 5.07 2.87 5.62
N THR A 141 3.81 2.86 6.05
CA THR A 141 3.43 3.31 7.39
C THR A 141 4.02 2.41 8.48
N HIS A 142 4.02 1.08 8.28
CA HIS A 142 4.67 0.14 9.19
C HIS A 142 6.18 0.33 9.26
N HIS A 143 6.86 0.50 8.13
CA HIS A 143 8.31 0.75 8.11
C HIS A 143 8.66 2.07 8.81
N THR A 144 7.86 3.12 8.56
CA THR A 144 8.02 4.41 9.20
C THR A 144 7.81 4.33 10.71
N LEU A 145 6.82 3.57 11.15
CA LEU A 145 6.57 3.32 12.57
C LEU A 145 7.70 2.56 13.24
N PHE A 146 8.22 1.54 12.57
CA PHE A 146 9.30 0.69 13.06
C PHE A 146 10.61 1.48 13.17
N ARG A 147 10.97 2.28 12.17
CA ARG A 147 12.21 3.03 12.12
C ARG A 147 12.12 4.32 12.95
N LYS A 148 12.73 4.33 14.14
CA LYS A 148 12.68 5.43 15.11
C LYS A 148 13.84 6.41 14.95
N GLU A 149 13.94 7.01 13.75
CA GLU A 149 14.93 8.05 13.46
C GLU A 149 14.45 8.98 12.34
N THR A 150 15.09 10.15 12.20
CA THR A 150 14.97 11.04 11.03
C THR A 150 16.29 11.06 10.30
N ARG A 151 16.36 10.39 9.14
CA ARG A 151 17.62 10.25 8.37
C ARG A 151 17.73 11.20 7.18
N TRP A 152 16.62 11.52 6.55
CA TRP A 152 16.55 12.35 5.35
C TRP A 152 15.80 13.66 5.61
N PRO A 153 16.40 14.61 6.39
CA PRO A 153 15.75 15.87 6.65
C PRO A 153 15.46 16.63 5.34
N GLY A 154 14.28 17.24 5.27
CA GLY A 154 13.78 17.87 4.05
C GLY A 154 12.84 17.00 3.21
N TYR A 155 12.81 15.69 3.44
CA TYR A 155 11.88 14.76 2.79
C TYR A 155 10.92 14.10 3.75
N TYR A 156 11.36 13.92 5.02
CA TYR A 156 10.60 13.17 6.00
C TYR A 156 11.14 13.40 7.40
N TYR A 157 10.24 13.59 8.36
CA TYR A 157 10.58 13.82 9.75
C TYR A 157 9.75 12.92 10.68
N ARG A 158 10.44 12.19 11.56
CA ARG A 158 9.85 11.58 12.74
C ARG A 158 9.94 12.61 13.88
N GLY A 159 8.85 13.35 14.14
CA GLY A 159 8.81 14.40 15.16
C GLY A 159 9.11 13.91 16.58
N ASP A 160 8.89 12.63 16.84
CA ASP A 160 9.21 11.93 18.09
C ASP A 160 10.61 11.29 18.08
N ALA A 161 11.34 11.32 16.96
CA ALA A 161 12.68 10.75 16.80
C ALA A 161 13.51 11.57 15.77
N MET A 162 13.82 12.80 16.11
CA MET A 162 14.44 13.78 15.18
C MET A 162 15.92 13.50 14.87
N LYS A 163 16.60 12.69 15.68
CA LYS A 163 18.03 12.40 15.50
C LYS A 163 18.23 11.16 14.63
N VAL A 164 19.33 11.15 13.88
CA VAL A 164 19.86 9.96 13.23
C VAL A 164 20.39 9.00 14.30
N ASP A 165 20.12 7.73 14.14
CA ASP A 165 20.55 6.66 15.04
C ASP A 165 21.30 5.58 14.27
N ASP A 166 22.57 5.82 14.01
CA ASP A 166 23.44 4.90 13.28
C ASP A 166 23.71 3.59 14.06
N ALA A 167 23.61 3.64 15.37
CA ALA A 167 23.86 2.46 16.21
C ALA A 167 22.79 1.37 15.98
N ASN A 168 21.54 1.77 15.73
CA ASN A 168 20.43 0.84 15.57
C ASN A 168 19.98 0.67 14.11
N TRP A 169 20.21 1.66 13.25
CA TRP A 169 19.58 1.71 11.93
C TRP A 169 20.56 1.81 10.74
N HIS A 170 21.86 1.89 11.00
CA HIS A 170 22.87 1.84 9.94
C HIS A 170 23.23 0.40 9.65
N VAL A 171 22.90 -0.07 8.44
CA VAL A 171 23.21 -1.42 7.96
C VAL A 171 24.14 -1.31 6.75
#